data_5ca105044a75f56b1b92c9ef26fd776a
#
_entry.id   5ca105044a75f56b1b92c9ef26fd776a
#
_cell.length_a   1.000
_cell.length_b   1.000
_cell.length_c   1.000
_cell.angle_alpha   90.00
_cell.angle_beta   90.00
_cell.angle_gamma   90.00
#
_symmetry.space_group_name_H-M   'P 1'
#
loop_
_entity.id
_entity.type
_entity.pdbx_description
1 polymer ?
#
loop_
_entity_poly.entity_id
_entity_poly.type
_entity_poly.pdbx_seq_one_letter_code
_entity_poly.pdbx_strand_id
1 'polypeptide(L)'
;TPNGRVNIITGHLSAADTRALKALLDASGLDYVLLPDLSQNLDGGHEETYNRLPQHGTTLEDIALMAVARITLELAPFCPEEYSPGAYLREAHGVPLLRMGLPVGLSLTDAFVSTLEGLGGQVPQSVRRDRARHLDAMIDAHKYNAQCRAAIFGEPDMVHALAHACCENGVTPVVVATGARCPGLDAALRPTMTKAAETQFVDGF
;
A
#
# COMPACT_ATOMS: atom_id res chain seq x y z
N THR A 1 -22.63 17.27 2.16
CA THR A 1 -22.86 15.95 1.51
C THR A 1 -21.53 15.49 0.94
N PRO A 2 -21.12 14.23 1.16
CA PRO A 2 -19.89 13.69 0.56
C PRO A 2 -19.92 13.80 -0.97
N ASN A 3 -18.76 14.04 -1.58
CA ASN A 3 -18.64 14.20 -3.03
C ASN A 3 -18.57 12.86 -3.81
N GLY A 4 -18.67 11.72 -3.11
CA GLY A 4 -18.59 10.38 -3.70
C GLY A 4 -17.18 9.85 -3.91
N ARG A 5 -16.15 10.68 -3.83
CA ARG A 5 -14.74 10.31 -4.02
C ARG A 5 -14.18 9.49 -2.87
N VAL A 6 -13.15 8.71 -3.18
CA VAL A 6 -12.35 7.95 -2.22
C VAL A 6 -10.98 8.60 -2.11
N ASN A 7 -10.56 8.96 -0.91
CA ASN A 7 -9.17 9.36 -0.69
C ASN A 7 -8.30 8.12 -0.60
N ILE A 8 -7.21 8.10 -1.34
CA ILE A 8 -6.16 7.09 -1.24
C ILE A 8 -4.90 7.79 -0.73
N ILE A 9 -4.50 7.48 0.49
CA ILE A 9 -3.29 8.03 1.09
C ILE A 9 -2.26 6.91 1.14
N THR A 10 -1.13 7.13 0.48
CA THR A 10 -0.02 6.20 0.49
C THR A 10 1.09 6.70 1.40
N GLY A 11 1.88 5.78 1.93
CA GLY A 11 3.21 6.11 2.43
C GLY A 11 4.18 6.40 1.28
N HIS A 12 5.45 6.16 1.51
CA HIS A 12 6.48 6.33 0.48
C HIS A 12 6.43 5.19 -0.53
N LEU A 13 5.99 5.49 -1.75
CA LEU A 13 6.01 4.58 -2.90
C LEU A 13 6.95 5.10 -3.98
N SER A 14 7.51 4.18 -4.79
CA SER A 14 8.20 4.58 -6.02
C SER A 14 7.22 5.14 -7.03
N ALA A 15 7.72 5.91 -8.01
CA ALA A 15 6.88 6.42 -9.10
C ALA A 15 6.25 5.27 -9.91
N ALA A 16 6.98 4.16 -10.11
CA ALA A 16 6.48 2.99 -10.82
C ALA A 16 5.35 2.30 -10.04
N ASP A 17 5.49 2.13 -8.72
CA ASP A 17 4.44 1.55 -7.86
C ASP A 17 3.21 2.46 -7.80
N THR A 18 3.42 3.78 -7.75
CA THR A 18 2.34 4.78 -7.82
C THR A 18 1.56 4.65 -9.13
N ARG A 19 2.26 4.47 -10.27
CA ARG A 19 1.60 4.22 -11.58
C ARG A 19 0.82 2.92 -11.59
N ALA A 20 1.36 1.84 -11.02
CA ALA A 20 0.68 0.56 -10.92
C ALA A 20 -0.60 0.66 -10.07
N LEU A 21 -0.52 1.34 -8.91
CA LEU A 21 -1.67 1.60 -8.07
C LEU A 21 -2.73 2.43 -8.79
N LYS A 22 -2.33 3.51 -9.48
CA LYS A 22 -3.26 4.33 -10.28
C LYS A 22 -3.93 3.51 -11.37
N ALA A 23 -3.19 2.68 -12.09
CA ALA A 23 -3.77 1.82 -13.12
C ALA A 23 -4.85 0.89 -12.57
N LEU A 24 -4.66 0.36 -11.36
CA LEU A 24 -5.66 -0.46 -10.68
C LEU A 24 -6.89 0.39 -10.26
N LEU A 25 -6.67 1.57 -9.69
CA LEU A 25 -7.73 2.48 -9.28
C LEU A 25 -8.55 2.97 -10.48
N ASP A 26 -7.89 3.41 -11.56
CA ASP A 26 -8.54 3.84 -12.81
C ASP A 26 -9.38 2.71 -13.40
N ALA A 27 -8.82 1.50 -13.42
CA ALA A 27 -9.53 0.33 -13.92
C ALA A 27 -10.72 -0.09 -13.04
N SER A 28 -10.73 0.28 -11.76
CA SER A 28 -11.86 0.04 -10.86
C SER A 28 -13.06 0.94 -11.15
N GLY A 29 -12.85 2.06 -11.84
CA GLY A 29 -13.89 3.05 -12.16
C GLY A 29 -14.33 3.89 -10.95
N LEU A 30 -13.64 3.82 -9.82
CA LEU A 30 -13.89 4.70 -8.68
C LEU A 30 -13.31 6.10 -8.94
N ASP A 31 -14.05 7.14 -8.54
CA ASP A 31 -13.52 8.49 -8.48
C ASP A 31 -12.68 8.64 -7.21
N TYR A 32 -11.42 9.03 -7.33
CA TYR A 32 -10.48 9.07 -6.21
C TYR A 32 -9.59 10.30 -6.21
N VAL A 33 -9.00 10.60 -5.05
CA VAL A 33 -7.86 11.50 -4.89
C VAL A 33 -6.70 10.69 -4.33
N LEU A 34 -5.56 10.71 -5.00
CA LEU A 34 -4.33 10.05 -4.55
C LEU A 34 -3.39 11.08 -3.92
N LEU A 35 -2.93 10.82 -2.68
CA LEU A 35 -2.01 11.69 -1.95
C LEU A 35 -0.89 10.84 -1.31
N PRO A 36 0.40 11.11 -1.61
CA PRO A 36 0.89 11.94 -2.72
C PRO A 36 0.80 11.20 -4.07
N ASP A 37 0.56 11.91 -5.15
CA ASP A 37 0.72 11.37 -6.51
C ASP A 37 2.15 11.64 -7.01
N LEU A 38 3.01 10.64 -6.91
CA LEU A 38 4.40 10.69 -7.34
C LEU A 38 4.62 10.05 -8.73
N SER A 39 3.53 9.72 -9.43
CA SER A 39 3.57 8.90 -10.65
C SER A 39 4.43 9.47 -11.78
N GLN A 40 4.70 10.77 -11.80
CA GLN A 40 5.45 11.46 -12.85
C GLN A 40 6.60 12.32 -12.31
N ASN A 41 6.80 12.42 -11.00
CA ASN A 41 7.66 13.43 -10.42
C ASN A 41 9.11 12.98 -10.18
N LEU A 42 9.38 11.70 -10.03
CA LEU A 42 10.69 11.16 -9.64
C LEU A 42 11.44 10.52 -10.81
N ASP A 43 10.74 9.97 -11.78
CA ASP A 43 11.29 9.26 -12.93
C ASP A 43 10.56 9.64 -14.24
N GLY A 44 10.09 10.89 -14.31
CA GLY A 44 9.46 11.45 -15.49
C GLY A 44 10.42 11.49 -16.70
N GLY A 45 9.87 11.53 -17.90
CA GLY A 45 10.65 11.67 -19.12
C GLY A 45 11.42 13.00 -19.16
N HIS A 46 12.47 13.04 -19.98
CA HIS A 46 13.19 14.28 -20.24
C HIS A 46 12.28 15.26 -20.99
N GLU A 47 12.10 16.46 -20.44
CA GLU A 47 11.41 17.56 -21.10
C GLU A 47 12.44 18.56 -21.66
N GLU A 48 12.21 19.04 -22.88
CA GLU A 48 13.10 20.06 -23.54
C GLU A 48 13.06 21.39 -22.78
N THR A 49 11.96 21.69 -22.09
CA THR A 49 11.77 22.92 -21.33
C THR A 49 11.68 22.63 -19.84
N TYR A 50 12.55 23.27 -19.06
CA TYR A 50 12.50 23.14 -17.60
C TYR A 50 11.28 23.85 -17.02
N ASN A 51 10.37 23.07 -16.43
CA ASN A 51 9.24 23.58 -15.67
C ASN A 51 9.57 23.60 -14.17
N ARG A 52 9.53 24.80 -13.56
CA ARG A 52 9.77 24.97 -12.12
C ARG A 52 8.78 24.22 -11.25
N LEU A 53 7.53 24.15 -11.70
CA LEU A 53 6.45 23.43 -11.04
C LEU A 53 6.05 22.27 -11.97
N PRO A 54 6.19 21.02 -11.53
CA PRO A 54 5.71 19.88 -12.30
C PRO A 54 4.20 20.01 -12.51
N GLN A 55 3.73 19.68 -13.71
CA GLN A 55 2.31 19.74 -14.06
C GLN A 55 1.53 18.52 -13.55
N HIS A 56 2.23 17.61 -12.87
CA HIS A 56 1.70 16.36 -12.38
C HIS A 56 1.76 16.30 -10.85
N GLY A 57 0.91 15.50 -10.25
CA GLY A 57 0.82 15.34 -8.81
C GLY A 57 -0.58 15.65 -8.27
N THR A 58 -0.74 15.61 -6.97
CA THR A 58 -2.00 15.97 -6.32
C THR A 58 -2.16 17.49 -6.30
N THR A 59 -3.23 18.02 -6.89
CA THR A 59 -3.48 19.46 -6.92
C THR A 59 -3.99 19.98 -5.57
N LEU A 60 -3.87 21.29 -5.33
CA LEU A 60 -4.44 21.91 -4.13
C LEU A 60 -5.97 21.80 -4.09
N GLU A 61 -6.62 21.84 -5.26
CA GLU A 61 -8.05 21.62 -5.40
C GLU A 61 -8.43 20.19 -4.99
N ASP A 62 -7.66 19.18 -5.41
CA ASP A 62 -7.90 17.80 -5.01
C ASP A 62 -7.70 17.61 -3.50
N ILE A 63 -6.66 18.22 -2.92
CA ILE A 63 -6.43 18.19 -1.47
C ILE A 63 -7.62 18.81 -0.73
N ALA A 64 -8.16 19.94 -1.22
CA ALA A 64 -9.34 20.56 -0.61
C ALA A 64 -10.59 19.65 -0.70
N LEU A 65 -10.75 18.89 -1.80
CA LEU A 65 -11.84 17.95 -1.99
C LEU A 65 -11.76 16.71 -1.08
N MET A 66 -10.56 16.39 -0.54
CA MET A 66 -10.40 15.29 0.40
C MET A 66 -11.23 15.48 1.68
N ALA A 67 -11.44 16.73 2.10
CA ALA A 67 -12.22 17.07 3.30
C ALA A 67 -13.72 16.69 3.22
N VAL A 68 -14.22 16.42 2.03
CA VAL A 68 -15.62 16.03 1.78
C VAL A 68 -15.73 14.70 1.04
N ALA A 69 -14.69 13.88 1.10
CA ALA A 69 -14.70 12.56 0.49
C ALA A 69 -15.64 11.59 1.24
N ARG A 70 -16.01 10.51 0.56
CA ARG A 70 -16.83 9.43 1.12
C ARG A 70 -16.10 8.65 2.20
N ILE A 71 -14.80 8.38 1.97
CA ILE A 71 -13.93 7.60 2.85
C ILE A 71 -12.47 7.86 2.50
N THR A 72 -11.59 7.70 3.47
CA THR A 72 -10.14 7.66 3.29
C THR A 72 -9.64 6.22 3.46
N LEU A 73 -8.94 5.69 2.45
CA LEU A 73 -8.12 4.49 2.54
C LEU A 73 -6.68 4.92 2.74
N GLU A 74 -6.11 4.64 3.91
CA GLU A 74 -4.72 4.96 4.23
C GLU A 74 -3.88 3.68 4.20
N LEU A 75 -2.97 3.60 3.22
CA LEU A 75 -2.11 2.44 2.98
C LEU A 75 -0.83 2.50 3.83
N ALA A 76 -0.95 3.03 5.04
CA ALA A 76 0.12 3.22 6.00
C ALA A 76 -0.40 2.90 7.42
N PRO A 77 -0.68 1.60 7.72
CA PRO A 77 -1.29 1.19 8.99
C PRO A 77 -0.41 1.47 10.20
N PHE A 78 0.89 1.62 10.01
CA PHE A 78 1.85 1.87 11.09
C PHE A 78 2.23 3.35 11.24
N CYS A 79 1.65 4.25 10.45
CA CYS A 79 1.81 5.69 10.65
C CYS A 79 1.19 6.11 12.00
N PRO A 80 1.94 6.77 12.90
CA PRO A 80 1.37 7.27 14.15
C PRO A 80 0.18 8.21 13.89
N GLU A 81 -0.82 8.17 14.77
CA GLU A 81 -2.06 8.98 14.64
C GLU A 81 -1.75 10.46 14.43
N GLU A 82 -0.79 10.99 15.17
CA GLU A 82 -0.38 12.41 15.14
C GLU A 82 0.19 12.86 13.79
N TYR A 83 0.68 11.93 12.96
CA TYR A 83 1.24 12.20 11.63
C TYR A 83 0.37 11.69 10.49
N SER A 84 -0.77 11.09 10.81
CA SER A 84 -1.66 10.49 9.82
C SER A 84 -2.56 11.55 9.18
N PRO A 85 -2.44 11.79 7.86
CA PRO A 85 -3.40 12.65 7.16
C PRO A 85 -4.83 12.11 7.20
N GLY A 86 -4.99 10.77 7.20
CA GLY A 86 -6.29 10.13 7.32
C GLY A 86 -6.93 10.38 8.69
N ALA A 87 -6.15 10.32 9.77
CA ALA A 87 -6.63 10.67 11.11
C ALA A 87 -7.06 12.14 11.19
N TYR A 88 -6.26 13.04 10.62
CA TYR A 88 -6.63 14.45 10.53
C TYR A 88 -7.96 14.67 9.81
N LEU A 89 -8.15 14.03 8.65
CA LEU A 89 -9.40 14.14 7.87
C LEU A 89 -10.61 13.60 8.65
N ARG A 90 -10.42 12.52 9.40
CA ARG A 90 -11.45 11.96 10.28
C ARG A 90 -11.82 12.92 11.40
N GLU A 91 -10.83 13.48 12.09
CA GLU A 91 -11.05 14.33 13.26
C GLU A 91 -11.59 15.73 12.88
N ALA A 92 -10.98 16.36 11.88
CA ALA A 92 -11.32 17.73 11.49
C ALA A 92 -12.56 17.82 10.58
N HIS A 93 -12.81 16.79 9.75
CA HIS A 93 -13.85 16.83 8.72
C HIS A 93 -14.86 15.67 8.79
N GLY A 94 -14.67 14.72 9.71
CA GLY A 94 -15.59 13.58 9.85
C GLY A 94 -15.52 12.57 8.73
N VAL A 95 -14.47 12.57 7.90
CA VAL A 95 -14.29 11.61 6.80
C VAL A 95 -13.93 10.25 7.40
N PRO A 96 -14.70 9.18 7.13
CA PRO A 96 -14.36 7.84 7.62
C PRO A 96 -12.95 7.41 7.20
N LEU A 97 -12.23 6.75 8.08
CA LEU A 97 -10.88 6.24 7.84
C LEU A 97 -10.83 4.73 7.93
N LEU A 98 -10.26 4.10 6.91
CA LEU A 98 -9.85 2.71 6.91
C LEU A 98 -8.34 2.63 6.64
N ARG A 99 -7.59 2.12 7.62
CA ARG A 99 -6.16 1.83 7.46
C ARG A 99 -5.97 0.38 7.01
N MET A 100 -5.08 0.17 6.06
CA MET A 100 -4.79 -1.15 5.51
C MET A 100 -3.37 -1.24 5.00
N GLY A 101 -2.83 -2.46 4.89
CA GLY A 101 -1.48 -2.69 4.37
C GLY A 101 -1.36 -2.31 2.88
N LEU A 102 -0.14 -2.03 2.46
CA LEU A 102 0.18 -1.84 1.03
C LEU A 102 -0.24 -3.09 0.24
N PRO A 103 -0.86 -2.94 -0.94
CA PRO A 103 -1.31 -4.06 -1.75
C PRO A 103 -0.14 -4.78 -2.45
N VAL A 104 0.69 -5.45 -1.66
CA VAL A 104 1.84 -6.26 -2.10
C VAL A 104 1.61 -7.71 -1.70
N GLY A 105 1.92 -8.65 -2.59
CA GLY A 105 1.60 -10.06 -2.40
C GLY A 105 0.13 -10.37 -2.65
N LEU A 106 -0.32 -11.55 -2.28
CA LEU A 106 -1.65 -12.04 -2.59
C LEU A 106 -2.70 -11.51 -1.62
N SER A 107 -2.54 -11.75 -0.32
CA SER A 107 -3.59 -11.47 0.68
C SER A 107 -3.82 -9.97 0.87
N LEU A 108 -2.76 -9.15 0.91
CA LEU A 108 -2.91 -7.69 1.04
C LEU A 108 -3.52 -7.07 -0.22
N THR A 109 -3.17 -7.58 -1.41
CA THR A 109 -3.79 -7.14 -2.66
C THR A 109 -5.24 -7.59 -2.75
N ASP A 110 -5.58 -8.82 -2.35
CA ASP A 110 -6.95 -9.31 -2.30
C ASP A 110 -7.81 -8.47 -1.35
N ALA A 111 -7.28 -8.11 -0.17
CA ALA A 111 -7.97 -7.25 0.79
C ALA A 111 -8.24 -5.85 0.21
N PHE A 112 -7.24 -5.27 -0.47
CA PHE A 112 -7.40 -3.96 -1.12
C PHE A 112 -8.44 -4.01 -2.24
N VAL A 113 -8.35 -4.97 -3.14
CA VAL A 113 -9.30 -5.15 -4.26
C VAL A 113 -10.71 -5.39 -3.73
N SER A 114 -10.89 -6.24 -2.71
CA SER A 114 -12.20 -6.48 -2.08
C SER A 114 -12.77 -5.20 -1.44
N THR A 115 -11.91 -4.35 -0.88
CA THR A 115 -12.32 -3.04 -0.35
C THR A 115 -12.82 -2.12 -1.46
N LEU A 116 -12.12 -2.07 -2.61
CA LEU A 116 -12.58 -1.30 -3.77
C LEU A 116 -13.93 -1.82 -4.29
N GLU A 117 -14.12 -3.15 -4.38
CA GLU A 117 -15.42 -3.75 -4.75
C GLU A 117 -16.52 -3.35 -3.76
N GLY A 118 -16.25 -3.40 -2.46
CA GLY A 118 -17.18 -2.96 -1.41
C GLY A 118 -17.57 -1.48 -1.49
N LEU A 119 -16.72 -0.66 -2.08
CA LEU A 119 -16.98 0.75 -2.37
C LEU A 119 -17.70 0.98 -3.72
N GLY A 120 -18.03 -0.09 -4.44
CA GLY A 120 -18.72 -0.03 -5.72
C GLY A 120 -17.80 -0.01 -6.93
N GLY A 121 -16.51 -0.20 -6.74
CA GLY A 121 -15.54 -0.38 -7.82
C GLY A 121 -15.71 -1.72 -8.52
N GLN A 122 -15.27 -1.79 -9.76
CA GLN A 122 -15.24 -3.03 -10.53
C GLN A 122 -13.82 -3.61 -10.54
N VAL A 123 -13.72 -4.93 -10.45
CA VAL A 123 -12.44 -5.62 -10.63
C VAL A 123 -12.32 -6.10 -12.07
N PRO A 124 -11.41 -5.50 -12.86
CA PRO A 124 -11.22 -5.88 -14.25
C PRO A 124 -10.82 -7.35 -14.38
N GLN A 125 -11.20 -7.97 -15.51
CA GLN A 125 -10.82 -9.34 -15.81
C GLN A 125 -9.28 -9.50 -15.91
N SER A 126 -8.54 -8.45 -16.28
CA SER A 126 -7.08 -8.43 -16.28
C SER A 126 -6.52 -8.70 -14.88
N VAL A 127 -7.02 -8.01 -13.86
CA VAL A 127 -6.60 -8.17 -12.45
C VAL A 127 -6.86 -9.59 -11.97
N ARG A 128 -8.05 -10.14 -12.27
CA ARG A 128 -8.38 -11.55 -11.93
C ARG A 128 -7.44 -12.54 -12.62
N ARG A 129 -7.07 -12.27 -13.87
CA ARG A 129 -6.13 -13.09 -14.63
C ARG A 129 -4.71 -12.99 -14.07
N ASP A 130 -4.26 -11.80 -13.71
CA ASP A 130 -2.93 -11.62 -13.14
C ASP A 130 -2.82 -12.25 -11.75
N ARG A 131 -3.89 -12.20 -10.96
CA ARG A 131 -3.98 -12.96 -9.70
C ARG A 131 -3.85 -14.46 -9.93
N ALA A 132 -4.53 -15.02 -10.95
CA ALA A 132 -4.44 -16.43 -11.27
C ALA A 132 -3.03 -16.83 -11.73
N ARG A 133 -2.36 -15.99 -12.53
CA ARG A 133 -0.96 -16.20 -12.94
C ARG A 133 0.00 -16.12 -11.75
N HIS A 134 -0.25 -15.21 -10.81
CA HIS A 134 0.55 -15.12 -9.60
C HIS A 134 0.44 -16.37 -8.74
N LEU A 135 -0.77 -16.89 -8.55
CA LEU A 135 -1.00 -18.15 -7.83
C LEU A 135 -0.28 -19.34 -8.49
N ASP A 136 -0.34 -19.44 -9.81
CA ASP A 136 0.36 -20.48 -10.57
C ASP A 136 1.88 -20.40 -10.35
N ALA A 137 2.44 -19.19 -10.46
CA ALA A 137 3.85 -18.95 -10.18
C ALA A 137 4.25 -19.27 -8.73
N MET A 138 3.41 -18.98 -7.75
CA MET A 138 3.65 -19.32 -6.34
C MET A 138 3.70 -20.85 -6.14
N ILE A 139 2.78 -21.59 -6.77
CA ILE A 139 2.75 -23.06 -6.71
C ILE A 139 4.04 -23.64 -7.28
N ASP A 140 4.48 -23.15 -8.44
CA ASP A 140 5.70 -23.62 -9.10
C ASP A 140 6.96 -23.28 -8.29
N ALA A 141 7.00 -22.08 -7.68
CA ALA A 141 8.15 -21.61 -6.88
C ALA A 141 8.22 -22.23 -5.48
N HIS A 142 7.13 -22.77 -4.95
CA HIS A 142 7.01 -23.21 -3.55
C HIS A 142 8.15 -24.14 -3.10
N LYS A 143 8.49 -25.13 -3.91
CA LYS A 143 9.56 -26.11 -3.61
C LYS A 143 10.95 -25.46 -3.49
N TYR A 144 11.18 -24.35 -4.16
CA TYR A 144 12.46 -23.62 -4.10
C TYR A 144 12.49 -22.64 -2.94
N ASN A 145 11.37 -22.06 -2.60
CA ASN A 145 11.23 -21.02 -1.58
C ASN A 145 11.14 -21.56 -0.15
N ALA A 146 10.68 -22.82 0.03
CA ALA A 146 10.38 -23.40 1.33
C ALA A 146 11.57 -23.47 2.33
N GLN A 147 12.81 -23.37 1.83
CA GLN A 147 14.02 -23.33 2.66
C GLN A 147 14.71 -21.96 2.64
N CYS A 148 14.17 -21.01 1.89
CA CYS A 148 14.75 -19.68 1.82
C CYS A 148 14.47 -18.89 3.09
N ARG A 149 15.45 -18.06 3.46
CA ARG A 149 15.39 -17.15 4.63
C ARG A 149 15.64 -15.73 4.15
N ALA A 150 14.91 -14.76 4.71
CA ALA A 150 15.01 -13.36 4.35
C ALA A 150 15.33 -12.49 5.58
N ALA A 151 16.16 -11.48 5.39
CA ALA A 151 16.26 -10.33 6.27
C ALA A 151 15.60 -9.14 5.56
N ILE A 152 14.63 -8.52 6.22
CA ILE A 152 13.82 -7.44 5.65
C ILE A 152 14.02 -6.22 6.53
N PHE A 153 14.36 -5.09 5.91
CA PHE A 153 14.54 -3.82 6.62
C PHE A 153 14.07 -2.65 5.76
N GLY A 154 13.57 -1.61 6.41
CA GLY A 154 13.08 -0.41 5.72
C GLY A 154 11.99 0.31 6.50
N GLU A 155 11.13 1.02 5.77
CA GLU A 155 9.96 1.68 6.34
C GLU A 155 8.91 0.66 6.81
N PRO A 156 8.24 0.90 7.94
CA PRO A 156 7.36 -0.09 8.57
C PRO A 156 6.31 -0.70 7.65
N ASP A 157 5.62 0.10 6.86
CA ASP A 157 4.53 -0.35 5.98
C ASP A 157 5.06 -1.24 4.84
N MET A 158 6.22 -0.90 4.28
CA MET A 158 6.88 -1.71 3.27
C MET A 158 7.44 -3.01 3.85
N VAL A 159 8.04 -2.94 5.03
CA VAL A 159 8.56 -4.13 5.75
C VAL A 159 7.41 -5.09 6.07
N HIS A 160 6.27 -4.57 6.53
CA HIS A 160 5.07 -5.37 6.75
C HIS A 160 4.61 -6.07 5.46
N ALA A 161 4.49 -5.32 4.37
CA ALA A 161 4.01 -5.87 3.10
C ALA A 161 4.97 -6.92 2.52
N LEU A 162 6.29 -6.67 2.56
CA LEU A 162 7.30 -7.63 2.09
C LEU A 162 7.36 -8.88 2.96
N ALA A 163 7.23 -8.75 4.28
CA ALA A 163 7.19 -9.90 5.18
C ALA A 163 5.96 -10.78 4.91
N HIS A 164 4.79 -10.18 4.65
CA HIS A 164 3.62 -10.91 4.19
C HIS A 164 3.89 -11.68 2.89
N ALA A 165 4.41 -11.00 1.88
CA ALA A 165 4.72 -11.61 0.58
C ALA A 165 5.76 -12.74 0.71
N CYS A 166 6.77 -12.59 1.58
CA CYS A 166 7.72 -13.67 1.89
C CYS A 166 7.02 -14.89 2.48
N CYS A 167 6.19 -14.69 3.51
CA CYS A 167 5.47 -15.78 4.18
C CYS A 167 4.54 -16.51 3.21
N GLU A 168 3.80 -15.80 2.37
CA GLU A 168 2.90 -16.36 1.36
C GLU A 168 3.66 -17.25 0.35
N ASN A 169 4.87 -16.87 0.01
CA ASN A 169 5.74 -17.60 -0.91
C ASN A 169 6.57 -18.70 -0.23
N GLY A 170 6.37 -18.97 1.05
CA GLY A 170 7.11 -20.00 1.79
C GLY A 170 8.52 -19.59 2.25
N VAL A 171 8.91 -18.33 2.04
CA VAL A 171 10.17 -17.79 2.55
C VAL A 171 10.01 -17.42 4.01
N THR A 172 10.98 -17.78 4.85
CA THR A 172 10.94 -17.46 6.28
C THR A 172 11.68 -16.14 6.55
N PRO A 173 10.96 -15.06 6.97
CA PRO A 173 11.64 -13.87 7.47
C PRO A 173 12.34 -14.19 8.80
N VAL A 174 13.66 -14.04 8.85
CA VAL A 174 14.46 -14.31 10.06
C VAL A 174 14.87 -13.04 10.79
N VAL A 175 14.92 -11.92 10.07
CA VAL A 175 15.09 -10.59 10.63
C VAL A 175 14.06 -9.68 9.99
N VAL A 176 13.35 -8.94 10.83
CA VAL A 176 12.42 -7.89 10.42
C VAL A 176 12.81 -6.63 11.18
N ALA A 177 13.29 -5.62 10.46
CA ALA A 177 13.87 -4.43 11.07
C ALA A 177 13.30 -3.15 10.47
N THR A 178 12.99 -2.17 11.34
CA THR A 178 12.49 -0.85 10.93
C THR A 178 13.39 0.26 11.45
N GLY A 179 13.64 1.29 10.64
CA GLY A 179 14.44 2.45 11.01
C GLY A 179 13.74 3.37 12.02
N ALA A 180 12.43 3.31 12.11
CA ALA A 180 11.61 4.04 13.07
C ALA A 180 10.97 3.08 14.08
N ARG A 181 10.68 3.55 15.28
CA ARG A 181 9.88 2.78 16.24
C ARG A 181 8.49 2.50 15.68
N CYS A 182 8.11 1.24 15.67
CA CYS A 182 6.88 0.75 15.08
C CYS A 182 6.18 -0.24 16.02
N PRO A 183 5.61 0.24 17.13
CA PRO A 183 4.91 -0.63 18.08
C PRO A 183 3.75 -1.32 17.36
N GLY A 184 3.66 -2.65 17.53
CA GLY A 184 2.60 -3.47 16.94
C GLY A 184 2.94 -4.16 15.63
N LEU A 185 4.07 -3.86 14.97
CA LEU A 185 4.48 -4.55 13.74
C LEU A 185 4.68 -6.05 13.96
N ASP A 186 5.34 -6.46 15.04
CA ASP A 186 5.53 -7.85 15.38
C ASP A 186 4.20 -8.56 15.64
N ALA A 187 3.30 -7.93 16.38
CA ALA A 187 1.96 -8.46 16.65
C ALA A 187 1.13 -8.61 15.36
N ALA A 188 1.27 -7.70 14.42
CA ALA A 188 0.60 -7.77 13.11
C ALA A 188 1.16 -8.89 12.22
N LEU A 189 2.47 -9.15 12.28
CA LEU A 189 3.14 -10.13 11.40
C LEU A 189 3.13 -11.55 11.95
N ARG A 190 3.24 -11.75 13.27
CA ARG A 190 3.32 -13.10 13.88
C ARG A 190 2.22 -14.06 13.42
N PRO A 191 0.94 -13.66 13.27
CA PRO A 191 -0.10 -14.57 12.81
C PRO A 191 0.11 -15.13 11.39
N THR A 192 0.86 -14.43 10.55
CA THR A 192 1.14 -14.84 9.17
C THR A 192 2.38 -15.72 9.03
N MET A 193 3.20 -15.79 10.10
CA MET A 193 4.48 -16.50 10.11
C MET A 193 4.33 -17.93 10.65
N THR A 194 4.61 -18.93 9.82
CA THR A 194 4.66 -20.33 10.27
C THR A 194 5.78 -20.61 11.28
N LYS A 195 6.87 -19.81 11.22
CA LYS A 195 8.04 -19.94 12.07
C LYS A 195 8.34 -18.65 12.84
N ALA A 196 7.32 -18.04 13.41
CA ALA A 196 7.44 -16.76 14.13
C ALA A 196 8.48 -16.77 15.26
N ALA A 197 8.75 -17.92 15.86
CA ALA A 197 9.76 -18.07 16.91
C ALA A 197 11.22 -17.93 16.40
N GLU A 198 11.45 -18.13 15.10
CA GLU A 198 12.77 -17.97 14.45
C GLU A 198 13.03 -16.52 14.01
N THR A 199 12.03 -15.64 14.08
CA THR A 199 12.10 -14.26 13.58
C THR A 199 12.55 -13.30 14.68
N GLN A 200 13.63 -12.57 14.42
CA GLN A 200 14.07 -11.45 15.25
C GLN A 200 13.43 -10.15 14.73
N PHE A 201 12.73 -9.44 15.60
CA PHE A 201 12.20 -8.11 15.33
C PHE A 201 13.14 -7.06 15.92
N VAL A 202 13.50 -6.05 15.12
CA VAL A 202 14.33 -4.92 15.50
C VAL A 202 13.58 -3.63 15.19
N ASP A 203 13.37 -2.81 16.22
CA ASP A 203 12.54 -1.62 16.15
C ASP A 203 13.37 -0.38 16.51
N GLY A 204 13.57 0.52 15.56
CA GLY A 204 14.28 1.77 15.73
C GLY A 204 15.80 1.60 15.87
N PHE A 205 16.50 1.34 14.78
CA PHE A 205 17.97 1.34 14.73
C PHE A 205 18.55 2.68 14.23
#